data_b44de1aea6fea72b239a62c761b2d8fd
#
_entry.id   b44de1aea6fea72b239a62c761b2d8fd
#
_cell.length_a   1.000
_cell.length_b   1.000
_cell.length_c   1.000
_cell.angle_alpha   90.00
_cell.angle_beta   90.00
_cell.angle_gamma   90.00
#
_symmetry.space_group_name_H-M   'P 1'
#
loop_
_entity.id
_entity.type
_entity.pdbx_description
1 polymer ?
#
loop_
_entity_poly.entity_id
_entity_poly.type
_entity_poly.pdbx_seq_one_letter_code
_entity_poly.pdbx_strand_id
1 'polypeptide(L)'
;MFALLTGTVFDCQCRRADCDAEIPDPTEVIRAVSTEVVVHVVTDAATLAGASGIGWVDGAGIISDEHVRDLAERVDATITPVTPVRTPPTRVVAERPTTNASDNEATSADVVIVYPGAQTADPYRPTTACADFVRVRDGYCTEPGCAQSAFGSDLDHVTEYDRTHPSQGGPTASENLNAKCRFGHLHKTFGDWVDTQYRDDDGRLVTEYRTPEGFVIPGDAETLEDFFPNLRRIRYEQPPQAPPTPRVITGDEPPRPRNRLADKHARRRAERARNQKQRLADQAVPPPF
;
A
#
# COMPACT_ATOMS: atom_id res chain seq x y z
N MET A 1 21.69 -3.12 -17.65
CA MET A 1 21.09 -2.53 -16.45
C MET A 1 22.06 -2.53 -15.26
N PHE A 2 22.70 -3.66 -14.92
CA PHE A 2 23.66 -3.74 -13.82
C PHE A 2 24.87 -2.78 -13.95
N ALA A 3 25.41 -2.61 -15.15
CA ALA A 3 26.55 -1.74 -15.39
C ALA A 3 26.27 -0.24 -15.16
N LEU A 4 25.02 0.22 -15.38
CA LEU A 4 24.59 1.59 -15.07
C LEU A 4 24.52 1.83 -13.56
N LEU A 5 24.14 0.82 -12.78
CA LEU A 5 24.04 0.90 -11.32
C LEU A 5 25.41 0.85 -10.62
N THR A 6 26.39 0.16 -11.24
CA THR A 6 27.73 0.00 -10.67
C THR A 6 28.75 1.03 -11.20
N GLY A 7 28.32 1.92 -12.12
CA GLY A 7 29.23 2.88 -12.76
C GLY A 7 30.29 2.24 -13.65
N THR A 8 30.09 0.99 -14.07
CA THR A 8 31.02 0.29 -14.97
C THR A 8 30.75 0.68 -16.43
N VAL A 9 31.81 0.85 -17.20
CA VAL A 9 31.74 1.18 -18.62
C VAL A 9 31.31 -0.05 -19.42
N PHE A 10 30.40 0.12 -20.36
CA PHE A 10 30.01 -0.94 -21.30
C PHE A 10 31.07 -1.07 -22.39
N ASP A 11 31.79 -2.19 -22.41
CA ASP A 11 32.58 -2.53 -23.58
C ASP A 11 31.67 -2.95 -24.73
N CYS A 12 32.01 -2.49 -25.94
CA CYS A 12 31.29 -2.93 -27.12
C CYS A 12 31.48 -4.44 -27.33
N GLN A 13 30.37 -5.19 -27.34
CA GLN A 13 30.42 -6.64 -27.53
C GLN A 13 30.39 -7.08 -29.00
N CYS A 14 30.61 -6.17 -29.93
CA CYS A 14 30.58 -6.46 -31.37
C CYS A 14 31.73 -7.36 -31.82
N ARG A 15 32.80 -7.50 -31.01
CA ARG A 15 34.05 -8.30 -31.28
C ARG A 15 34.77 -7.89 -32.55
N ARG A 16 34.54 -6.69 -33.05
CA ARG A 16 35.21 -6.16 -34.22
C ARG A 16 36.49 -5.43 -33.79
N ALA A 17 37.59 -5.68 -34.50
CA ALA A 17 38.88 -5.01 -34.23
C ALA A 17 38.87 -3.53 -34.65
N ASP A 18 37.95 -3.14 -35.53
CA ASP A 18 37.75 -1.81 -36.11
C ASP A 18 36.48 -1.13 -35.54
N CYS A 19 36.11 -1.46 -34.32
CA CYS A 19 34.93 -0.87 -33.68
C CYS A 19 35.20 0.60 -33.35
N ASP A 20 34.44 1.48 -33.95
CA ASP A 20 34.43 2.94 -33.77
C ASP A 20 33.33 3.42 -32.78
N ALA A 21 32.77 2.49 -32.01
CA ALA A 21 31.79 2.85 -30.99
C ALA A 21 32.43 3.78 -29.94
N GLU A 22 32.02 5.02 -29.91
CA GLU A 22 32.35 5.93 -28.82
C GLU A 22 31.76 5.39 -27.51
N ILE A 23 32.64 5.04 -26.58
CA ILE A 23 32.23 4.69 -25.22
C ILE A 23 32.13 5.99 -24.45
N PRO A 24 30.93 6.40 -24.02
CA PRO A 24 30.76 7.64 -23.28
C PRO A 24 31.60 7.62 -22.00
N ASP A 25 32.19 8.74 -21.64
CA ASP A 25 32.89 8.88 -20.37
C ASP A 25 31.91 8.57 -19.22
N PRO A 26 32.24 7.58 -18.36
CA PRO A 26 31.37 7.21 -17.25
C PRO A 26 31.01 8.40 -16.34
N THR A 27 31.91 9.36 -16.21
CA THR A 27 31.66 10.58 -15.42
C THR A 27 30.65 11.53 -16.08
N GLU A 28 30.57 11.56 -17.41
CA GLU A 28 29.56 12.34 -18.13
C GLU A 28 28.19 11.66 -18.12
N VAL A 29 28.15 10.35 -18.30
CA VAL A 29 26.90 9.56 -18.21
C VAL A 29 26.30 9.63 -16.82
N ILE A 30 27.11 9.53 -15.77
CA ILE A 30 26.66 9.63 -14.37
C ILE A 30 26.17 11.05 -14.04
N ARG A 31 26.78 12.09 -14.62
CA ARG A 31 26.31 13.49 -14.46
C ARG A 31 25.00 13.77 -15.18
N ALA A 32 24.74 13.12 -16.31
CA ALA A 32 23.54 13.34 -17.11
C ALA A 32 22.30 12.62 -16.55
N VAL A 33 22.49 11.55 -15.77
CA VAL A 33 21.40 10.76 -15.19
C VAL A 33 21.72 10.47 -13.72
N SER A 34 21.50 11.44 -12.84
CA SER A 34 21.47 11.17 -11.42
C SER A 34 20.20 10.38 -11.10
N THR A 35 20.26 9.08 -11.28
CA THR A 35 19.19 8.18 -10.84
C THR A 35 19.45 7.85 -9.39
N GLU A 36 18.66 8.41 -8.51
CA GLU A 36 18.65 8.00 -7.12
C GLU A 36 17.99 6.61 -7.05
N VAL A 37 18.71 5.62 -6.56
CA VAL A 37 18.19 4.30 -6.30
C VAL A 37 17.87 4.21 -4.83
N VAL A 38 16.58 4.15 -4.50
CA VAL A 38 16.12 3.93 -3.14
C VAL A 38 15.88 2.44 -2.92
N VAL A 39 16.52 1.88 -1.90
CA VAL A 39 16.35 0.49 -1.47
C VAL A 39 15.57 0.52 -0.16
N HIS A 40 14.35 -0.03 -0.17
CA HIS A 40 13.54 -0.16 1.04
C HIS A 40 13.89 -1.45 1.75
N VAL A 41 14.22 -1.35 3.05
CA VAL A 41 14.51 -2.47 3.93
C VAL A 41 13.57 -2.40 5.12
N VAL A 42 12.87 -3.49 5.41
CA VAL A 42 12.01 -3.63 6.58
C VAL A 42 12.66 -4.60 7.55
N THR A 43 12.71 -4.23 8.82
CA THR A 43 13.27 -5.08 9.88
C THR A 43 12.73 -4.69 11.25
N ASP A 44 12.88 -5.56 12.24
CA ASP A 44 12.55 -5.24 13.62
C ASP A 44 13.63 -4.35 14.29
N ALA A 45 13.20 -3.48 15.18
CA ALA A 45 14.12 -2.62 15.94
C ALA A 45 15.11 -3.44 16.79
N ALA A 46 14.72 -4.63 17.25
CA ALA A 46 15.61 -5.53 18.00
C ALA A 46 16.75 -6.05 17.11
N THR A 47 16.50 -6.36 15.84
CA THR A 47 17.51 -6.77 14.86
C THR A 47 18.53 -5.66 14.60
N LEU A 48 18.05 -4.42 14.45
CA LEU A 48 18.93 -3.25 14.35
C LEU A 48 19.78 -3.04 15.61
N ALA A 49 19.23 -3.35 16.80
CA ALA A 49 19.93 -3.23 18.07
C ALA A 49 20.90 -4.41 18.36
N GLY A 50 21.05 -5.36 17.43
CA GLY A 50 22.01 -6.46 17.56
C GLY A 50 21.41 -7.82 17.91
N ALA A 51 20.09 -7.94 18.06
CA ALA A 51 19.46 -9.24 18.20
C ALA A 51 19.50 -10.02 16.86
N SER A 52 19.49 -11.36 16.97
CA SER A 52 19.29 -12.20 15.77
C SER A 52 17.90 -11.99 15.20
N GLY A 53 17.81 -11.88 13.89
CA GLY A 53 16.55 -11.64 13.18
C GLY A 53 16.74 -11.63 11.68
N ILE A 54 15.78 -11.04 10.98
CA ILE A 54 15.80 -10.91 9.52
C ILE A 54 15.51 -9.49 9.09
N GLY A 55 15.92 -9.16 7.86
CA GLY A 55 15.39 -8.03 7.11
C GLY A 55 14.69 -8.51 5.86
N TRP A 56 13.78 -7.72 5.35
CA TRP A 56 13.18 -7.89 4.04
C TRP A 56 13.55 -6.70 3.15
N VAL A 57 14.07 -6.98 1.97
CA VAL A 57 14.46 -5.98 0.97
C VAL A 57 13.46 -5.99 -0.16
N ASP A 58 12.92 -4.82 -0.48
CA ASP A 58 11.99 -4.63 -1.60
C ASP A 58 12.59 -5.13 -2.92
N GLY A 59 11.89 -6.06 -3.56
CA GLY A 59 12.31 -6.69 -4.81
C GLY A 59 13.45 -7.71 -4.72
N ALA A 60 14.02 -7.95 -3.52
CA ALA A 60 15.10 -8.90 -3.33
C ALA A 60 14.79 -10.01 -2.30
N GLY A 61 13.83 -9.80 -1.40
CA GLY A 61 13.41 -10.79 -0.40
C GLY A 61 14.16 -10.68 0.92
N ILE A 62 14.34 -11.82 1.61
CA ILE A 62 14.88 -11.88 2.97
C ILE A 62 16.41 -11.77 2.98
N ILE A 63 16.93 -10.99 3.91
CA ILE A 63 18.38 -10.85 4.21
C ILE A 63 18.66 -11.14 5.69
N SER A 64 19.93 -11.45 6.00
CA SER A 64 20.37 -11.70 7.36
C SER A 64 20.44 -10.41 8.19
N ASP A 65 20.43 -10.57 9.51
CA ASP A 65 20.62 -9.48 10.46
C ASP A 65 21.94 -8.73 10.31
N GLU A 66 23.01 -9.41 9.89
CA GLU A 66 24.30 -8.80 9.57
C GLU A 66 24.14 -7.82 8.40
N HIS A 67 23.53 -8.25 7.29
CA HIS A 67 23.30 -7.38 6.14
C HIS A 67 22.39 -6.19 6.48
N VAL A 68 21.40 -6.40 7.36
CA VAL A 68 20.54 -5.30 7.84
C VAL A 68 21.39 -4.23 8.53
N ARG A 69 22.30 -4.63 9.42
CA ARG A 69 23.17 -3.70 10.14
C ARG A 69 24.15 -3.00 9.20
N ASP A 70 24.77 -3.74 8.28
CA ASP A 70 25.68 -3.17 7.27
C ASP A 70 24.97 -2.08 6.43
N LEU A 71 23.70 -2.34 6.02
CA LEU A 71 22.89 -1.35 5.30
C LEU A 71 22.52 -0.15 6.18
N ALA A 72 22.22 -0.37 7.46
CA ALA A 72 21.84 0.69 8.39
C ALA A 72 23.02 1.60 8.78
N GLU A 73 24.24 1.09 8.74
CA GLU A 73 25.48 1.86 9.03
C GLU A 73 25.94 2.74 7.88
N ARG A 74 25.34 2.62 6.69
CA ARG A 74 25.70 3.45 5.55
C ARG A 74 25.39 4.92 5.82
N VAL A 75 26.23 5.79 5.30
CA VAL A 75 26.09 7.26 5.47
C VAL A 75 24.84 7.84 4.81
N ASP A 76 24.29 7.13 3.84
CA ASP A 76 23.07 7.47 3.09
C ASP A 76 21.82 6.74 3.61
N ALA A 77 21.95 5.93 4.66
CA ALA A 77 20.82 5.23 5.26
C ALA A 77 19.91 6.19 6.04
N THR A 78 18.60 6.01 5.85
CA THR A 78 17.58 6.72 6.65
C THR A 78 16.70 5.70 7.36
N ILE A 79 16.69 5.73 8.68
CA ILE A 79 15.89 4.82 9.51
C ILE A 79 14.59 5.51 9.90
N THR A 80 13.46 4.96 9.48
CA THR A 80 12.14 5.49 9.77
C THR A 80 11.34 4.48 10.60
N PRO A 81 10.94 4.81 11.84
CA PRO A 81 10.04 3.96 12.61
C PRO A 81 8.67 3.86 11.94
N VAL A 82 8.11 2.64 11.85
CA VAL A 82 6.77 2.40 11.30
C VAL A 82 5.68 3.01 12.20
N THR A 83 5.96 3.15 13.50
CA THR A 83 5.09 3.85 14.44
C THR A 83 5.56 5.31 14.60
N PRO A 84 4.65 6.29 14.60
CA PRO A 84 5.05 7.69 14.70
C PRO A 84 5.62 8.00 16.10
N VAL A 85 6.87 8.44 16.15
CA VAL A 85 7.58 8.76 17.41
C VAL A 85 6.96 9.97 18.11
N ARG A 86 6.38 10.91 17.36
CA ARG A 86 5.89 12.19 17.88
C ARG A 86 4.37 12.26 18.07
N THR A 87 3.63 11.33 17.48
CA THR A 87 2.18 11.30 17.57
C THR A 87 1.77 10.25 18.60
N PRO A 88 1.15 10.64 19.71
CA PRO A 88 0.71 9.65 20.69
C PRO A 88 -0.35 8.75 20.09
N PRO A 89 -0.44 7.48 20.53
CA PRO A 89 -1.53 6.61 20.13
C PRO A 89 -2.88 7.18 20.61
N THR A 90 -3.90 7.01 19.80
CA THR A 90 -5.26 7.41 20.16
C THR A 90 -5.83 6.54 21.26
N ARG A 91 -5.49 5.25 21.21
CA ARG A 91 -5.90 4.25 22.22
C ARG A 91 -4.99 3.04 22.18
N VAL A 92 -5.01 2.30 23.27
CA VAL A 92 -4.36 0.99 23.42
C VAL A 92 -5.45 0.00 23.82
N VAL A 93 -5.62 -1.05 23.04
CA VAL A 93 -6.67 -2.06 23.25
C VAL A 93 -5.99 -3.39 23.51
N ALA A 94 -6.40 -4.07 24.60
CA ALA A 94 -6.02 -5.47 24.82
C ALA A 94 -7.02 -6.36 24.07
N GLU A 95 -6.59 -7.05 23.04
CA GLU A 95 -7.41 -8.06 22.38
C GLU A 95 -7.31 -9.38 23.16
N ARG A 96 -8.47 -10.02 23.39
CA ARG A 96 -8.47 -11.37 23.96
C ARG A 96 -8.03 -12.33 22.87
N PRO A 97 -7.14 -13.29 23.16
CA PRO A 97 -6.85 -14.36 22.21
C PRO A 97 -8.15 -15.12 21.89
N THR A 98 -8.46 -15.28 20.62
CA THR A 98 -9.66 -15.96 20.10
C THR A 98 -9.49 -17.47 20.02
N THR A 99 -8.47 -18.08 20.62
CA THR A 99 -8.23 -19.52 20.54
C THR A 99 -8.35 -20.21 21.87
N ASN A 100 -9.04 -21.37 21.84
CA ASN A 100 -9.08 -22.40 22.86
C ASN A 100 -7.68 -23.01 23.05
N ALA A 101 -6.79 -22.31 23.72
CA ALA A 101 -5.55 -22.88 24.18
C ALA A 101 -5.73 -23.33 25.64
N SER A 102 -5.72 -24.65 25.82
CA SER A 102 -5.59 -25.29 27.12
C SER A 102 -4.29 -24.86 27.79
N ASP A 103 -4.43 -24.29 28.96
CA ASP A 103 -3.54 -24.28 30.10
C ASP A 103 -2.06 -23.94 29.97
N ASN A 104 -1.69 -22.89 30.74
CA ASN A 104 -0.37 -22.58 31.28
C ASN A 104 0.63 -21.86 30.35
N GLU A 105 0.30 -20.63 30.02
CA GLU A 105 1.21 -19.48 30.17
C GLU A 105 0.35 -18.24 29.98
N ALA A 106 0.37 -17.32 30.95
CA ALA A 106 -0.25 -16.01 30.80
C ALA A 106 0.57 -15.26 29.73
N THR A 107 0.32 -15.57 28.46
CA THR A 107 0.79 -14.79 27.32
C THR A 107 0.23 -13.39 27.47
N SER A 108 1.10 -12.43 27.51
CA SER A 108 0.82 -11.00 27.41
C SER A 108 -0.37 -10.82 26.47
N ALA A 109 -1.50 -10.34 26.97
CA ALA A 109 -2.67 -10.02 26.14
C ALA A 109 -2.17 -9.21 24.94
N ASP A 110 -2.52 -9.63 23.73
CA ASP A 110 -2.07 -8.96 22.51
C ASP A 110 -2.58 -7.52 22.51
N VAL A 111 -1.67 -6.60 22.75
CA VAL A 111 -1.98 -5.19 22.87
C VAL A 111 -1.94 -4.58 21.48
N VAL A 112 -3.09 -4.09 21.02
CA VAL A 112 -3.19 -3.33 19.78
C VAL A 112 -3.03 -1.84 20.07
N ILE A 113 -2.12 -1.19 19.35
CA ILE A 113 -1.83 0.22 19.46
C ILE A 113 -2.46 0.94 18.27
N VAL A 114 -3.34 1.90 18.53
CA VAL A 114 -4.11 2.61 17.52
C VAL A 114 -3.60 4.04 17.36
N TYR A 115 -3.32 4.43 16.13
CA TYR A 115 -2.86 5.76 15.73
C TYR A 115 -3.86 6.45 14.78
N PRO A 116 -3.76 7.78 14.59
CA PRO A 116 -4.59 8.49 13.63
C PRO A 116 -4.28 8.04 12.19
N GLY A 117 -5.29 7.53 11.49
CA GLY A 117 -5.18 7.06 10.10
C GLY A 117 -5.30 8.16 9.05
N ALA A 118 -6.14 9.17 9.31
CA ALA A 118 -6.48 10.22 8.35
C ALA A 118 -5.91 11.58 8.73
N GLN A 119 -5.63 12.41 7.72
CA GLN A 119 -5.28 13.81 7.94
C GLN A 119 -6.48 14.62 8.39
N THR A 120 -6.28 15.54 9.33
CA THR A 120 -7.37 16.37 9.87
C THR A 120 -7.97 17.30 8.82
N ALA A 121 -7.15 17.85 7.92
CA ALA A 121 -7.59 18.80 6.89
C ALA A 121 -8.27 18.12 5.69
N ASP A 122 -7.89 16.87 5.39
CA ASP A 122 -8.46 16.07 4.30
C ASP A 122 -8.57 14.60 4.77
N PRO A 123 -9.71 14.21 5.37
CA PRO A 123 -9.89 12.87 5.90
C PRO A 123 -9.86 11.74 4.86
N TYR A 124 -9.91 12.07 3.59
CA TYR A 124 -9.68 11.12 2.50
C TYR A 124 -8.22 10.68 2.42
N ARG A 125 -7.29 11.54 2.81
CA ARG A 125 -5.87 11.25 2.72
C ARG A 125 -5.37 10.59 3.99
N PRO A 126 -4.64 9.48 3.90
CA PRO A 126 -3.97 8.92 5.07
C PRO A 126 -2.91 9.89 5.60
N THR A 127 -2.61 9.76 6.89
CA THR A 127 -1.39 10.36 7.45
C THR A 127 -0.17 9.70 6.81
N THR A 128 0.96 10.38 6.80
CA THR A 128 2.22 9.79 6.28
C THR A 128 2.53 8.48 7.00
N ALA A 129 2.41 8.45 8.33
CA ALA A 129 2.67 7.25 9.11
C ALA A 129 1.71 6.09 8.75
N CYS A 130 0.42 6.39 8.52
CA CYS A 130 -0.53 5.38 8.06
C CYS A 130 -0.16 4.87 6.65
N ALA A 131 0.22 5.77 5.76
CA ALA A 131 0.60 5.43 4.40
C ALA A 131 1.86 4.54 4.37
N ASP A 132 2.86 4.88 5.16
CA ASP A 132 4.10 4.11 5.27
C ASP A 132 3.84 2.75 5.92
N PHE A 133 3.01 2.71 6.98
CA PHE A 133 2.59 1.45 7.59
C PHE A 133 1.92 0.51 6.59
N VAL A 134 0.95 0.99 5.81
CA VAL A 134 0.24 0.16 4.82
C VAL A 134 1.21 -0.39 3.77
N ARG A 135 2.16 0.42 3.29
CA ARG A 135 3.18 -0.06 2.35
C ARG A 135 4.12 -1.11 2.95
N VAL A 136 4.55 -0.87 4.20
CA VAL A 136 5.38 -1.84 4.94
C VAL A 136 4.60 -3.13 5.19
N ARG A 137 3.35 -3.04 5.62
CA ARG A 137 2.51 -4.20 5.89
C ARG A 137 2.31 -5.06 4.63
N ASP A 138 1.96 -4.42 3.53
CA ASP A 138 1.62 -5.12 2.28
C ASP A 138 2.87 -5.62 1.54
N GLY A 139 3.98 -4.87 1.57
CA GLY A 139 5.22 -5.20 0.86
C GLY A 139 5.08 -5.16 -0.66
N TYR A 140 4.01 -5.71 -1.18
CA TYR A 140 3.68 -5.80 -2.61
C TYR A 140 2.28 -5.25 -2.90
N CYS A 141 2.01 -5.02 -4.19
CA CYS A 141 0.66 -4.77 -4.67
C CYS A 141 -0.25 -5.95 -4.32
N THR A 142 -1.42 -5.66 -3.75
CA THR A 142 -2.36 -6.69 -3.31
C THR A 142 -3.17 -7.31 -4.46
N GLU A 143 -3.03 -6.83 -5.71
CA GLU A 143 -3.69 -7.42 -6.88
C GLU A 143 -3.19 -8.85 -7.11
N PRO A 144 -4.08 -9.85 -7.33
CA PRO A 144 -3.69 -11.24 -7.52
C PRO A 144 -2.61 -11.41 -8.60
N GLY A 145 -1.55 -12.15 -8.29
CA GLY A 145 -0.43 -12.41 -9.20
C GLY A 145 0.47 -11.20 -9.49
N CYS A 146 0.36 -10.09 -8.75
CA CYS A 146 1.16 -8.90 -8.95
C CYS A 146 2.34 -8.83 -7.97
N ALA A 147 3.57 -8.78 -8.49
CA ALA A 147 4.79 -8.64 -7.70
C ALA A 147 5.35 -7.19 -7.69
N GLN A 148 4.53 -6.18 -8.01
CA GLN A 148 4.97 -4.79 -7.96
C GLN A 148 5.12 -4.33 -6.51
N SER A 149 6.19 -3.56 -6.24
CA SER A 149 6.46 -3.01 -4.92
C SER A 149 5.30 -2.15 -4.38
N ALA A 150 4.97 -2.33 -3.10
CA ALA A 150 4.02 -1.47 -2.40
C ALA A 150 4.55 -0.05 -2.23
N PHE A 151 5.87 0.16 -2.16
CA PHE A 151 6.48 1.48 -1.97
C PHE A 151 6.30 2.40 -3.17
N GLY A 152 6.21 1.84 -4.38
CA GLY A 152 5.88 2.57 -5.61
C GLY A 152 4.39 2.57 -5.97
N SER A 153 3.53 1.99 -5.13
CA SER A 153 2.11 1.79 -5.40
C SER A 153 1.23 2.91 -4.85
N ASP A 154 0.06 3.10 -5.48
CA ASP A 154 -1.01 3.92 -4.93
C ASP A 154 -1.60 3.24 -3.69
N LEU A 155 -2.10 4.03 -2.74
CA LEU A 155 -2.95 3.49 -1.66
C LEU A 155 -4.42 3.65 -2.05
N ASP A 156 -5.13 2.54 -2.03
CA ASP A 156 -6.53 2.48 -2.42
C ASP A 156 -7.41 2.13 -1.21
N HIS A 157 -8.61 2.74 -1.17
CA HIS A 157 -9.63 2.37 -0.18
C HIS A 157 -10.34 1.11 -0.65
N VAL A 158 -10.27 0.03 0.13
CA VAL A 158 -10.96 -1.24 -0.15
C VAL A 158 -12.46 -0.99 -0.29
N THR A 159 -13.10 -0.46 0.76
CA THR A 159 -14.41 0.16 0.65
C THR A 159 -14.22 1.64 0.26
N GLU A 160 -14.81 2.05 -0.83
CA GLU A 160 -14.63 3.40 -1.39
C GLU A 160 -15.01 4.49 -0.37
N TYR A 161 -14.16 5.52 -0.28
CA TYR A 161 -14.45 6.69 0.54
C TYR A 161 -15.54 7.56 -0.11
N ASP A 162 -16.59 7.87 0.61
CA ASP A 162 -17.61 8.83 0.16
C ASP A 162 -17.26 10.25 0.60
N ARG A 163 -16.85 11.09 -0.35
CA ARG A 163 -16.50 12.50 -0.09
C ARG A 163 -17.71 13.36 0.26
N THR A 164 -18.90 12.92 -0.15
CA THR A 164 -20.15 13.66 0.12
C THR A 164 -20.73 13.29 1.47
N HIS A 165 -20.66 12.01 1.80
CA HIS A 165 -21.15 11.43 3.06
C HIS A 165 -20.09 10.52 3.67
N PRO A 166 -19.02 11.07 4.27
CA PRO A 166 -17.89 10.27 4.74
C PRO A 166 -18.25 9.17 5.74
N SER A 167 -19.32 9.35 6.51
CA SER A 167 -19.81 8.32 7.45
C SER A 167 -20.51 7.14 6.78
N GLN A 168 -20.81 7.22 5.47
CA GLN A 168 -21.43 6.15 4.67
C GLN A 168 -20.43 5.42 3.78
N GLY A 169 -19.24 5.97 3.60
CA GLY A 169 -18.13 5.36 2.86
C GLY A 169 -17.16 4.63 3.77
N GLY A 170 -16.17 3.98 3.16
CA GLY A 170 -15.08 3.34 3.89
C GLY A 170 -14.16 4.37 4.57
N PRO A 171 -13.71 4.12 5.80
CA PRO A 171 -12.82 5.02 6.52
C PRO A 171 -11.41 5.03 5.93
N THR A 172 -10.67 6.10 6.14
CA THR A 172 -9.22 6.14 5.92
C THR A 172 -8.51 5.53 7.13
N ALA A 173 -8.38 4.22 7.10
CA ALA A 173 -7.86 3.39 8.17
C ALA A 173 -6.98 2.28 7.59
N SER A 174 -6.00 1.78 8.35
CA SER A 174 -5.11 0.73 7.86
C SER A 174 -5.86 -0.52 7.39
N GLU A 175 -6.97 -0.86 8.06
CA GLU A 175 -7.80 -2.02 7.73
C GLU A 175 -8.67 -1.83 6.48
N ASN A 176 -8.79 -0.60 5.97
CA ASN A 176 -9.54 -0.26 4.76
C ASN A 176 -8.66 0.31 3.65
N LEU A 177 -7.35 0.27 3.81
CA LEU A 177 -6.39 0.70 2.79
C LEU A 177 -5.53 -0.49 2.37
N ASN A 178 -5.21 -0.56 1.09
CA ASN A 178 -4.21 -1.49 0.56
C ASN A 178 -3.33 -0.83 -0.50
N ALA A 179 -2.15 -1.42 -0.73
CA ALA A 179 -1.25 -0.99 -1.79
C ALA A 179 -1.66 -1.62 -3.12
N LYS A 180 -1.94 -0.78 -4.12
CA LYS A 180 -2.23 -1.22 -5.48
C LYS A 180 -1.31 -0.55 -6.49
N CYS A 181 -0.69 -1.33 -7.35
CA CYS A 181 0.02 -0.77 -8.49
C CYS A 181 -0.95 0.01 -9.38
N ARG A 182 -0.41 0.85 -10.26
CA ARG A 182 -1.25 1.69 -11.12
C ARG A 182 -2.24 0.88 -11.96
N PHE A 183 -1.83 -0.31 -12.41
CA PHE A 183 -2.71 -1.21 -13.16
C PHE A 183 -3.85 -1.75 -12.28
N GLY A 184 -3.54 -2.33 -11.11
CA GLY A 184 -4.54 -2.87 -10.19
C GLY A 184 -5.54 -1.80 -9.70
N HIS A 185 -5.05 -0.59 -9.41
CA HIS A 185 -5.92 0.53 -9.06
C HIS A 185 -6.87 0.94 -10.21
N LEU A 186 -6.40 0.94 -11.46
CA LEU A 186 -7.27 1.19 -12.61
C LEU A 186 -8.22 0.02 -12.88
N HIS A 187 -7.76 -1.21 -12.70
CA HIS A 187 -8.54 -2.43 -12.85
C HIS A 187 -9.74 -2.43 -11.88
N LYS A 188 -9.52 -2.17 -10.60
CA LYS A 188 -10.61 -1.97 -9.64
C LYS A 188 -11.54 -0.83 -10.06
N THR A 189 -10.96 0.31 -10.48
CA THR A 189 -11.74 1.52 -10.78
C THR A 189 -12.65 1.34 -12.01
N PHE A 190 -12.24 0.58 -13.01
CA PHE A 190 -12.93 0.47 -14.32
C PHE A 190 -13.39 -0.95 -14.65
N GLY A 191 -12.81 -1.97 -14.01
CA GLY A 191 -13.09 -3.37 -14.31
C GLY A 191 -14.24 -3.99 -13.53
N ASP A 192 -14.92 -3.24 -12.66
CA ASP A 192 -15.99 -3.72 -11.73
C ASP A 192 -15.54 -4.86 -10.81
N TRP A 193 -14.26 -4.92 -10.54
CA TRP A 193 -13.72 -5.79 -9.50
C TRP A 193 -14.00 -5.19 -8.13
N VAL A 194 -14.39 -6.04 -7.19
CA VAL A 194 -14.63 -5.64 -5.80
C VAL A 194 -13.64 -6.39 -4.93
N ASP A 195 -12.78 -5.66 -4.26
CA ASP A 195 -11.91 -6.20 -3.22
C ASP A 195 -12.58 -6.12 -1.85
N THR A 196 -12.29 -7.11 -1.03
CA THR A 196 -12.71 -7.21 0.36
C THR A 196 -11.47 -7.51 1.19
N GLN A 197 -11.33 -6.83 2.32
CA GLN A 197 -10.19 -7.01 3.22
C GLN A 197 -10.70 -7.22 4.64
N TYR A 198 -10.20 -8.23 5.30
CA TYR A 198 -10.61 -8.58 6.66
C TYR A 198 -9.48 -9.32 7.38
N ARG A 199 -9.62 -9.48 8.69
CA ARG A 199 -8.73 -10.35 9.46
C ARG A 199 -9.39 -11.69 9.67
N ASP A 200 -8.63 -12.75 9.41
CA ASP A 200 -9.05 -14.12 9.68
C ASP A 200 -8.97 -14.45 11.19
N ASP A 201 -9.32 -15.68 11.55
CA ASP A 201 -9.32 -16.16 12.93
C ASP A 201 -7.92 -16.15 13.58
N ASP A 202 -6.87 -16.21 12.77
CA ASP A 202 -5.46 -16.12 13.21
C ASP A 202 -4.96 -14.67 13.26
N GLY A 203 -5.82 -13.70 12.96
CA GLY A 203 -5.52 -12.27 12.93
C GLY A 203 -4.69 -11.84 11.72
N ARG A 204 -4.52 -12.69 10.69
CA ARG A 204 -3.86 -12.32 9.44
C ARG A 204 -4.77 -11.45 8.58
N LEU A 205 -4.19 -10.47 7.92
CA LEU A 205 -4.91 -9.67 6.97
C LEU A 205 -5.10 -10.46 5.66
N VAL A 206 -6.35 -10.68 5.30
CA VAL A 206 -6.74 -11.39 4.08
C VAL A 206 -7.39 -10.40 3.12
N THR A 207 -6.98 -10.44 1.87
CA THR A 207 -7.63 -9.69 0.79
C THR A 207 -8.22 -10.66 -0.22
N GLU A 208 -9.45 -10.47 -0.60
CA GLU A 208 -10.16 -11.26 -1.61
C GLU A 208 -10.69 -10.35 -2.71
N TYR A 209 -10.75 -10.89 -3.90
CA TYR A 209 -11.24 -10.19 -5.08
C TYR A 209 -12.42 -10.91 -5.68
N ARG A 210 -13.51 -10.17 -5.90
CA ARG A 210 -14.67 -10.69 -6.63
C ARG A 210 -14.66 -10.12 -8.04
N THR A 211 -14.65 -11.04 -9.01
CA THR A 211 -14.76 -10.68 -10.43
C THR A 211 -16.17 -10.24 -10.80
N PRO A 212 -16.36 -9.56 -11.94
CA PRO A 212 -17.71 -9.22 -12.46
C PRO A 212 -18.61 -10.42 -12.64
N GLU A 213 -18.05 -11.60 -12.94
CA GLU A 213 -18.76 -12.86 -13.11
C GLU A 213 -19.15 -13.51 -11.77
N GLY A 214 -18.64 -12.99 -10.66
CA GLY A 214 -18.94 -13.45 -9.31
C GLY A 214 -17.95 -14.46 -8.72
N PHE A 215 -16.85 -14.77 -9.41
CA PHE A 215 -15.79 -15.60 -8.85
C PHE A 215 -15.06 -14.85 -7.74
N VAL A 216 -14.73 -15.57 -6.66
CA VAL A 216 -13.87 -15.06 -5.58
C VAL A 216 -12.47 -15.59 -5.79
N ILE A 217 -11.51 -14.70 -5.87
CA ILE A 217 -10.10 -15.01 -6.04
C ILE A 217 -9.39 -14.53 -4.76
N PRO A 218 -8.67 -15.41 -4.03
CA PRO A 218 -7.86 -14.97 -2.91
C PRO A 218 -6.76 -14.05 -3.42
N GLY A 219 -6.43 -13.02 -2.64
CA GLY A 219 -5.23 -12.24 -2.88
C GLY A 219 -4.01 -13.11 -2.55
N ASP A 220 -3.10 -13.24 -3.51
CA ASP A 220 -1.90 -14.08 -3.35
C ASP A 220 -0.79 -13.39 -2.55
N ALA A 221 -0.98 -12.14 -2.19
CA ALA A 221 0.05 -11.37 -1.52
C ALA A 221 0.24 -11.86 -0.08
N GLU A 222 1.34 -12.58 0.14
CA GLU A 222 1.90 -12.71 1.48
C GLU A 222 2.22 -11.32 1.99
N THR A 223 1.62 -10.92 3.09
CA THR A 223 1.93 -9.64 3.70
C THR A 223 3.20 -9.75 4.55
N LEU A 224 3.90 -8.65 4.76
CA LEU A 224 5.06 -8.66 5.67
C LEU A 224 4.68 -8.91 7.13
N GLU A 225 3.40 -8.97 7.47
CA GLU A 225 2.92 -9.43 8.78
C GLU A 225 3.32 -10.89 9.09
N ASP A 226 3.61 -11.71 8.06
CA ASP A 226 4.07 -13.07 8.24
C ASP A 226 5.54 -13.13 8.66
N PHE A 227 6.36 -12.17 8.21
CA PHE A 227 7.77 -12.04 8.61
C PHE A 227 7.94 -11.20 9.87
N PHE A 228 7.06 -10.21 10.07
CA PHE A 228 7.09 -9.27 11.18
C PHE A 228 5.75 -9.23 11.92
N PRO A 229 5.46 -10.24 12.77
CA PRO A 229 4.15 -10.37 13.43
C PRO A 229 3.76 -9.16 14.31
N ASN A 230 4.74 -8.37 14.75
CA ASN A 230 4.49 -7.14 15.48
C ASN A 230 3.69 -6.09 14.69
N LEU A 231 3.68 -6.16 13.37
CA LEU A 231 2.85 -5.30 12.52
C LEU A 231 1.36 -5.53 12.79
N ARG A 232 0.96 -6.75 13.18
CA ARG A 232 -0.44 -7.08 13.54
C ARG A 232 -0.96 -6.32 14.75
N ARG A 233 -0.07 -5.77 15.57
CA ARG A 233 -0.39 -5.00 16.78
C ARG A 233 -0.60 -3.51 16.51
N ILE A 234 -0.42 -3.05 15.29
CA ILE A 234 -0.52 -1.66 14.91
C ILE A 234 -1.79 -1.46 14.09
N ARG A 235 -2.57 -0.44 14.44
CA ARG A 235 -3.75 -0.01 13.69
C ARG A 235 -3.68 1.49 13.47
N TYR A 236 -4.18 1.90 12.34
CA TYR A 236 -4.44 3.30 12.04
C TYR A 236 -5.91 3.47 11.77
N GLU A 237 -6.59 4.29 12.55
CA GLU A 237 -8.03 4.51 12.43
C GLU A 237 -8.33 5.96 12.08
N GLN A 238 -9.37 6.14 11.29
CA GLN A 238 -9.86 7.48 11.04
C GLN A 238 -10.46 8.04 12.35
N PRO A 239 -10.00 9.22 12.82
CA PRO A 239 -10.61 9.83 13.98
C PRO A 239 -12.11 10.07 13.76
N PRO A 240 -12.94 10.04 14.81
CA PRO A 240 -14.33 10.42 14.71
C PRO A 240 -14.44 11.77 14.02
N GLN A 241 -15.19 11.83 12.94
CA GLN A 241 -15.42 13.08 12.25
C GLN A 241 -16.41 13.90 13.06
N ALA A 242 -16.07 15.17 13.31
CA ALA A 242 -17.04 16.10 13.81
C ALA A 242 -18.21 16.17 12.79
N PRO A 243 -19.45 16.20 13.25
CA PRO A 243 -20.58 16.41 12.34
C PRO A 243 -20.29 17.65 11.49
N PRO A 244 -20.59 17.62 10.17
CA PRO A 244 -20.35 18.77 9.31
C PRO A 244 -21.04 19.98 9.93
N THR A 245 -20.24 21.01 10.19
CA THR A 245 -20.81 22.30 10.65
C THR A 245 -21.82 22.74 9.60
N PRO A 246 -23.08 22.98 9.96
CA PRO A 246 -24.06 23.45 9.00
C PRO A 246 -23.52 24.71 8.34
N ARG A 247 -23.22 24.63 7.04
CA ARG A 247 -22.76 25.78 6.28
C ARG A 247 -23.98 26.71 6.12
N VAL A 248 -23.91 27.84 6.77
CA VAL A 248 -24.92 28.91 6.55
C VAL A 248 -24.70 29.37 5.10
N ILE A 249 -25.56 28.94 4.20
CA ILE A 249 -25.58 29.42 2.82
C ILE A 249 -26.18 30.81 2.90
N THR A 250 -25.35 31.84 2.96
CA THR A 250 -25.78 33.20 2.71
C THR A 250 -26.03 33.30 1.20
N GLY A 251 -27.26 33.63 0.79
CA GLY A 251 -27.79 33.50 -0.57
C GLY A 251 -27.11 34.29 -1.70
N ASP A 252 -25.95 34.91 -1.46
CA ASP A 252 -25.22 35.74 -2.43
C ASP A 252 -23.93 35.10 -2.98
N GLU A 253 -23.64 33.81 -2.68
CA GLU A 253 -22.47 33.18 -3.24
C GLU A 253 -22.79 32.62 -4.64
N PRO A 254 -22.11 33.07 -5.71
CA PRO A 254 -22.35 32.54 -7.04
C PRO A 254 -22.12 31.02 -7.07
N PRO A 255 -22.90 30.25 -7.84
CA PRO A 255 -22.76 28.81 -7.90
C PRO A 255 -21.31 28.48 -8.30
N ARG A 256 -20.57 27.83 -7.39
CA ARG A 256 -19.19 27.41 -7.66
C ARG A 256 -19.20 26.48 -8.88
N PRO A 257 -18.31 26.71 -9.84
CA PRO A 257 -18.14 25.76 -10.95
C PRO A 257 -17.90 24.37 -10.36
N ARG A 258 -18.60 23.38 -10.87
CA ARG A 258 -18.48 21.98 -10.44
C ARG A 258 -17.03 21.62 -10.24
N ASN A 259 -16.70 21.06 -9.08
CA ASN A 259 -15.36 20.62 -8.79
C ASN A 259 -14.95 19.56 -9.84
N ARG A 260 -13.84 19.78 -10.55
CA ARG A 260 -13.29 18.83 -11.55
C ARG A 260 -13.23 17.39 -11.04
N LEU A 261 -13.00 17.23 -9.73
CA LEU A 261 -12.97 15.93 -9.07
C LEU A 261 -14.37 15.30 -8.99
N ALA A 262 -15.40 16.08 -8.64
CA ALA A 262 -16.78 15.61 -8.63
C ALA A 262 -17.26 15.20 -10.04
N ASP A 263 -16.88 15.96 -11.07
CA ASP A 263 -17.16 15.60 -12.47
C ASP A 263 -16.42 14.34 -12.92
N LYS A 264 -15.18 14.14 -12.45
CA LYS A 264 -14.40 12.92 -12.69
C LYS A 264 -15.08 11.71 -12.06
N HIS A 265 -15.50 11.81 -10.80
CA HIS A 265 -16.23 10.73 -10.11
C HIS A 265 -17.61 10.46 -10.72
N ALA A 266 -18.31 11.48 -11.15
CA ALA A 266 -19.61 11.32 -11.84
C ALA A 266 -19.43 10.57 -13.17
N ARG A 267 -18.40 10.93 -13.97
CA ARG A 267 -18.06 10.22 -15.22
C ARG A 267 -17.72 8.77 -14.97
N ARG A 268 -16.87 8.48 -13.95
CA ARG A 268 -16.49 7.12 -13.57
C ARG A 268 -17.71 6.27 -13.16
N ARG A 269 -18.59 6.81 -12.34
CA ARG A 269 -19.84 6.11 -11.97
C ARG A 269 -20.72 5.82 -13.18
N ALA A 270 -20.87 6.79 -14.07
CA ALA A 270 -21.66 6.62 -15.30
C ALA A 270 -21.05 5.57 -16.24
N GLU A 271 -19.73 5.51 -16.33
CA GLU A 271 -19.01 4.53 -17.13
C GLU A 271 -19.13 3.12 -16.55
N ARG A 272 -18.94 2.94 -15.22
CA ARG A 272 -19.18 1.68 -14.52
C ARG A 272 -20.62 1.18 -14.75
N ALA A 273 -21.60 2.06 -14.62
CA ALA A 273 -23.00 1.69 -14.84
C ALA A 273 -23.27 1.25 -16.30
N ARG A 274 -22.63 1.90 -17.28
CA ARG A 274 -22.72 1.49 -18.68
C ARG A 274 -22.08 0.12 -18.92
N ASN A 275 -20.87 -0.08 -18.41
CA ASN A 275 -20.14 -1.34 -18.56
C ASN A 275 -20.87 -2.50 -17.88
N GLN A 276 -21.45 -2.27 -16.71
CA GLN A 276 -22.29 -3.25 -16.01
C GLN A 276 -23.54 -3.59 -16.85
N LYS A 277 -24.22 -2.58 -17.38
CA LYS A 277 -25.39 -2.79 -18.24
C LYS A 277 -25.04 -3.58 -19.51
N GLN A 278 -23.89 -3.26 -20.13
CA GLN A 278 -23.40 -3.97 -21.31
C GLN A 278 -23.13 -5.44 -21.00
N ARG A 279 -22.42 -5.73 -19.90
CA ARG A 279 -22.14 -7.12 -19.49
C ARG A 279 -23.40 -7.91 -19.21
N LEU A 280 -24.37 -7.31 -18.51
CA LEU A 280 -25.65 -7.98 -18.26
C LEU A 280 -26.41 -8.28 -19.58
N ALA A 281 -26.29 -7.38 -20.58
CA ALA A 281 -26.86 -7.60 -21.89
C ALA A 281 -26.12 -8.73 -22.65
N ASP A 282 -24.78 -8.74 -22.60
CA ASP A 282 -23.95 -9.77 -23.22
C ASP A 282 -24.19 -11.15 -22.59
N GLN A 283 -24.37 -11.22 -21.27
CA GLN A 283 -24.72 -12.46 -20.55
C GLN A 283 -26.14 -12.97 -20.87
N ALA A 284 -27.05 -12.06 -21.25
CA ALA A 284 -28.41 -12.46 -21.63
C ALA A 284 -28.49 -13.08 -23.04
N VAL A 285 -27.43 -12.96 -23.84
CA VAL A 285 -27.34 -13.60 -25.16
C VAL A 285 -26.83 -15.03 -24.94
N PRO A 286 -27.61 -16.07 -25.26
CA PRO A 286 -27.15 -17.45 -25.15
C PRO A 286 -25.91 -17.66 -26.03
N PRO A 287 -24.94 -18.49 -25.58
CA PRO A 287 -23.77 -18.79 -26.39
C PRO A 287 -24.21 -19.41 -27.73
N PRO A 288 -23.47 -19.15 -28.81
CA PRO A 288 -23.86 -19.54 -30.16
C PRO A 288 -23.86 -21.06 -30.42
N PHE A 289 -23.64 -21.88 -29.36
CA PHE A 289 -23.65 -23.36 -29.46
C PHE A 289 -24.33 -23.99 -28.26
#